data_a622a19af0b6e03603ffd13eaf268660
#
_entry.id   a622a19af0b6e03603ffd13eaf268660
#
_cell.length_a   1.000
_cell.length_b   1.000
_cell.length_c   1.000
_cell.angle_alpha   90.00
_cell.angle_beta   90.00
_cell.angle_gamma   90.00
#
_symmetry.space_group_name_H-M   'P 1'
#
loop_
_entity.id
_entity.type
_entity.pdbx_description
1 polymer ?
#
loop_
_entity_poly.entity_id
_entity_poly.type
_entity_poly.pdbx_seq_one_letter_code
_entity_poly.pdbx_strand_id
1 'polypeptide(L)'
;YKMEPFPNHSRVHFLYLGRIMKEKGIEELFYAVRRLKEENEDFVLDLAGFFEDIYKKQVEELEQLGIAHFYGFQSDPRPFYTEADCIVLPSYHEGMSNVLLEAAATGRPVITSNIPGCRESVENGKSGLLVEVKNKEMLYQAMKKMLHCSREEREKMGKAGREKMKREFRKEAVVERTVRSLK
;
A
#
# COMPACT_ATOMS: atom_id res chain seq x y z
N TYR A 1 11.89 -10.69 3.88
CA TYR A 1 12.05 -9.24 3.80
C TYR A 1 12.74 -8.72 5.05
N LYS A 2 13.72 -7.85 4.87
CA LYS A 2 14.39 -7.13 5.96
C LYS A 2 13.69 -5.80 6.18
N MET A 3 13.84 -5.24 7.38
CA MET A 3 13.47 -3.85 7.61
C MET A 3 14.50 -2.96 6.91
N GLU A 4 14.01 -2.07 6.05
CA GLU A 4 14.85 -1.12 5.34
C GLU A 4 14.74 0.27 5.98
N PRO A 5 15.79 1.10 5.90
CA PRO A 5 15.72 2.49 6.34
C PRO A 5 14.50 3.20 5.72
N PHE A 6 13.89 4.10 6.46
CA PHE A 6 12.76 4.85 5.92
C PHE A 6 13.28 5.90 4.94
N PRO A 7 12.67 6.05 3.74
CA PRO A 7 13.17 6.93 2.71
C PRO A 7 13.18 8.40 3.16
N ASN A 8 13.98 9.21 2.50
CA ASN A 8 14.07 10.64 2.75
C ASN A 8 13.86 11.41 1.43
N HIS A 9 12.63 11.38 0.95
CA HIS A 9 12.23 12.09 -0.25
C HIS A 9 11.70 13.49 0.09
N SER A 10 11.79 14.39 -0.88
CA SER A 10 11.13 15.71 -0.82
C SER A 10 9.61 15.58 -1.01
N ARG A 11 9.16 14.56 -1.77
CA ARG A 11 7.77 14.24 -2.05
C ARG A 11 7.40 12.91 -1.40
N VAL A 12 6.13 12.74 -1.04
CA VAL A 12 5.65 11.45 -0.53
C VAL A 12 5.43 10.47 -1.67
N HIS A 13 6.06 9.30 -1.60
CA HIS A 13 5.92 8.21 -2.55
C HIS A 13 4.88 7.19 -2.09
N PHE A 14 3.73 7.20 -2.74
CA PHE A 14 2.74 6.13 -2.61
C PHE A 14 3.07 5.02 -3.60
N LEU A 15 3.12 3.77 -3.16
CA LEU A 15 3.38 2.62 -4.02
C LEU A 15 2.12 1.75 -4.15
N TYR A 16 1.77 1.43 -5.37
CA TYR A 16 0.82 0.38 -5.71
C TYR A 16 1.56 -0.76 -6.42
N LEU A 17 1.42 -1.97 -5.89
CA LEU A 17 1.96 -3.19 -6.50
C LEU A 17 0.83 -4.18 -6.77
N GLY A 18 0.66 -4.56 -8.03
CA GLY A 18 -0.35 -5.53 -8.42
C GLY A 18 -0.91 -5.32 -9.81
N ARG A 19 -1.86 -6.16 -10.20
CA ARG A 19 -2.59 -5.96 -11.45
C ARG A 19 -3.42 -4.68 -11.37
N ILE A 20 -3.30 -3.84 -12.39
CA ILE A 20 -4.09 -2.61 -12.53
C ILE A 20 -5.43 -3.02 -13.14
N MET A 21 -6.37 -3.32 -12.28
CA MET A 21 -7.71 -3.82 -12.63
C MET A 21 -8.72 -3.38 -11.56
N LYS A 22 -10.00 -3.40 -11.92
CA LYS A 22 -11.09 -2.90 -11.08
C LYS A 22 -11.13 -3.55 -9.69
N GLU A 23 -11.00 -4.88 -9.63
CA GLU A 23 -11.08 -5.64 -8.38
C GLU A 23 -9.93 -5.34 -7.41
N LYS A 24 -8.90 -4.68 -7.90
CA LYS A 24 -7.79 -4.18 -7.07
C LYS A 24 -8.00 -2.74 -6.59
N GLY A 25 -9.19 -2.16 -6.84
CA GLY A 25 -9.55 -0.83 -6.38
C GLY A 25 -8.83 0.30 -7.10
N ILE A 26 -8.44 0.05 -8.37
CA ILE A 26 -7.64 1.03 -9.12
C ILE A 26 -8.45 2.29 -9.45
N GLU A 27 -9.76 2.17 -9.65
CA GLU A 27 -10.65 3.30 -9.94
C GLU A 27 -10.72 4.25 -8.74
N GLU A 28 -10.80 3.71 -7.53
CA GLU A 28 -10.75 4.47 -6.28
C GLU A 28 -9.41 5.14 -6.08
N LEU A 29 -8.32 4.45 -6.40
CA LEU A 29 -6.97 4.99 -6.30
C LEU A 29 -6.76 6.15 -7.28
N PHE A 30 -7.18 6.00 -8.54
CA PHE A 30 -7.09 7.06 -9.55
C PHE A 30 -7.95 8.28 -9.19
N TYR A 31 -9.14 8.04 -8.61
CA TYR A 31 -9.94 9.14 -8.06
C TYR A 31 -9.19 9.87 -6.94
N ALA A 32 -8.64 9.15 -5.99
CA ALA A 32 -7.94 9.73 -4.84
C ALA A 32 -6.74 10.60 -5.27
N VAL A 33 -5.90 10.11 -6.19
CA VAL A 33 -4.72 10.87 -6.65
C VAL A 33 -5.09 12.09 -7.48
N ARG A 34 -6.18 12.03 -8.28
CA ARG A 34 -6.67 13.21 -8.99
C ARG A 34 -7.17 14.29 -8.02
N ARG A 35 -7.90 13.89 -6.99
CA ARG A 35 -8.37 14.81 -5.94
C ARG A 35 -7.21 15.45 -5.17
N LEU A 36 -6.19 14.69 -4.81
CA LEU A 36 -4.97 15.23 -4.18
C LEU A 36 -4.28 16.24 -5.11
N LYS A 37 -4.20 15.95 -6.40
CA LYS A 37 -3.63 16.88 -7.39
C LYS A 37 -4.43 18.17 -7.52
N GLU A 38 -5.76 18.10 -7.53
CA GLU A 38 -6.64 19.28 -7.56
C GLU A 38 -6.42 20.20 -6.35
N GLU A 39 -6.02 19.63 -5.23
CA GLU A 39 -5.69 20.37 -4.00
C GLU A 39 -4.22 20.83 -3.93
N ASN A 40 -3.46 20.64 -5.02
CA ASN A 40 -2.04 20.99 -5.15
C ASN A 40 -1.13 20.28 -4.12
N GLU A 41 -1.51 19.07 -3.68
CA GLU A 41 -0.68 18.26 -2.80
C GLU A 41 0.57 17.74 -3.55
N ASP A 42 1.68 17.62 -2.82
CA ASP A 42 2.97 17.20 -3.39
C ASP A 42 3.29 15.74 -3.08
N PHE A 43 3.01 14.87 -4.03
CA PHE A 43 3.19 13.44 -3.94
C PHE A 43 3.51 12.82 -5.31
N VAL A 44 3.86 11.55 -5.31
CA VAL A 44 3.92 10.71 -6.51
C VAL A 44 3.30 9.35 -6.23
N LEU A 45 2.63 8.77 -7.23
CA LEU A 45 2.12 7.40 -7.22
C LEU A 45 2.99 6.52 -8.11
N ASP A 46 3.73 5.62 -7.50
CA ASP A 46 4.50 4.58 -8.19
C ASP A 46 3.61 3.37 -8.45
N LEU A 47 3.44 3.00 -9.70
CA LEU A 47 2.59 1.89 -10.15
C LEU A 47 3.47 0.78 -10.75
N ALA A 48 3.42 -0.41 -10.18
CA ALA A 48 4.12 -1.56 -10.74
C ALA A 48 3.20 -2.78 -10.86
N GLY A 49 3.17 -3.39 -12.06
CA GLY A 49 2.35 -4.53 -12.39
C GLY A 49 1.90 -4.56 -13.84
N PHE A 50 0.99 -5.48 -14.15
CA PHE A 50 0.30 -5.51 -15.44
C PHE A 50 -1.01 -4.72 -15.34
N PHE A 51 -1.43 -4.12 -16.43
CA PHE A 51 -2.76 -3.51 -16.49
C PHE A 51 -3.66 -4.17 -17.54
N GLU A 52 -4.96 -4.06 -17.33
CA GLU A 52 -5.94 -4.32 -18.37
C GLU A 52 -5.97 -3.12 -19.32
N ASP A 53 -6.12 -3.36 -20.62
CA ASP A 53 -6.01 -2.33 -21.68
C ASP A 53 -6.88 -1.11 -21.44
N ILE A 54 -8.04 -1.28 -20.81
CA ILE A 54 -8.96 -0.20 -20.49
C ILE A 54 -8.36 0.88 -19.56
N TYR A 55 -7.35 0.55 -18.77
CA TYR A 55 -6.70 1.48 -17.83
C TYR A 55 -5.47 2.17 -18.40
N LYS A 56 -4.96 1.73 -19.55
CA LYS A 56 -3.74 2.27 -20.15
C LYS A 56 -3.79 3.78 -20.30
N LYS A 57 -4.86 4.30 -20.91
CA LYS A 57 -5.04 5.73 -21.13
C LYS A 57 -5.06 6.52 -19.82
N GLN A 58 -5.72 6.00 -18.78
CA GLN A 58 -5.79 6.67 -17.48
C GLN A 58 -4.41 6.73 -16.78
N VAL A 59 -3.61 5.68 -16.91
CA VAL A 59 -2.23 5.66 -16.40
C VAL A 59 -1.39 6.70 -17.13
N GLU A 60 -1.43 6.72 -18.47
CA GLU A 60 -0.73 7.72 -19.29
C GLU A 60 -1.12 9.17 -18.93
N GLU A 61 -2.41 9.41 -18.68
CA GLU A 61 -2.89 10.72 -18.21
C GLU A 61 -2.29 11.12 -16.85
N LEU A 62 -2.20 10.19 -15.89
CA LEU A 62 -1.61 10.48 -14.58
C LEU A 62 -0.09 10.73 -14.68
N GLU A 63 0.61 10.04 -15.59
CA GLU A 63 2.02 10.29 -15.87
C GLU A 63 2.22 11.68 -16.52
N GLN A 64 1.37 12.06 -17.48
CA GLN A 64 1.39 13.39 -18.10
C GLN A 64 1.11 14.52 -17.09
N LEU A 65 0.30 14.26 -16.07
CA LEU A 65 0.06 15.19 -14.97
C LEU A 65 1.23 15.27 -13.97
N GLY A 66 2.27 14.42 -14.13
CA GLY A 66 3.44 14.37 -13.27
C GLY A 66 3.16 13.86 -11.85
N ILE A 67 2.09 13.10 -11.67
CA ILE A 67 1.66 12.56 -10.37
C ILE A 67 1.77 11.03 -10.28
N ALA A 68 2.14 10.36 -11.37
CA ALA A 68 2.36 8.93 -11.37
C ALA A 68 3.58 8.54 -12.22
N HIS A 69 4.17 7.38 -11.89
CA HIS A 69 5.15 6.66 -12.69
C HIS A 69 4.73 5.21 -12.83
N PHE A 70 4.66 4.74 -14.05
CA PHE A 70 4.34 3.35 -14.35
C PHE A 70 5.59 2.56 -14.75
N TYR A 71 5.92 1.53 -13.99
CA TYR A 71 7.14 0.73 -14.15
C TYR A 71 6.90 -0.60 -14.87
N GLY A 72 5.66 -0.93 -15.24
CA GLY A 72 5.33 -2.24 -15.78
C GLY A 72 5.50 -3.36 -14.74
N PHE A 73 5.54 -4.59 -15.22
CA PHE A 73 5.76 -5.75 -14.36
C PHE A 73 7.20 -5.77 -13.82
N GLN A 74 7.31 -6.00 -12.52
CA GLN A 74 8.58 -6.11 -11.82
C GLN A 74 8.73 -7.49 -11.19
N SER A 75 9.78 -8.21 -11.55
CA SER A 75 10.07 -9.54 -10.99
C SER A 75 10.64 -9.45 -9.57
N ASP A 76 11.26 -8.34 -9.22
CA ASP A 76 11.74 -8.05 -7.87
C ASP A 76 11.09 -6.77 -7.33
N PRO A 77 10.10 -6.86 -6.42
CA PRO A 77 9.44 -5.70 -5.87
C PRO A 77 10.21 -5.02 -4.72
N ARG A 78 11.30 -5.62 -4.22
CA ARG A 78 12.02 -5.12 -3.03
C ARG A 78 12.53 -3.69 -3.16
N PRO A 79 13.11 -3.25 -4.28
CA PRO A 79 13.53 -1.85 -4.44
C PRO A 79 12.35 -0.88 -4.29
N PHE A 80 11.18 -1.22 -4.79
CA PHE A 80 9.99 -0.38 -4.70
C PHE A 80 9.51 -0.20 -3.25
N TYR A 81 9.53 -1.28 -2.45
CA TYR A 81 9.22 -1.16 -1.02
C TYR A 81 10.25 -0.28 -0.30
N THR A 82 11.52 -0.34 -0.70
CA THR A 82 12.58 0.47 -0.08
C THR A 82 12.36 1.95 -0.30
N GLU A 83 11.92 2.34 -1.50
CA GLU A 83 11.71 3.73 -1.89
C GLU A 83 10.32 4.26 -1.51
N ALA A 84 9.38 3.42 -1.13
CA ALA A 84 8.03 3.86 -0.80
C ALA A 84 7.92 4.48 0.60
N ASP A 85 7.14 5.55 0.72
CA ASP A 85 6.70 6.11 2.01
C ASP A 85 5.47 5.38 2.54
N CYS A 86 4.58 4.90 1.64
CA CYS A 86 3.36 4.19 2.00
C CYS A 86 2.90 3.31 0.84
N ILE A 87 2.45 2.10 1.16
CA ILE A 87 1.83 1.21 0.17
C ILE A 87 0.31 1.37 0.20
N VAL A 88 -0.31 1.47 -0.98
CA VAL A 88 -1.76 1.62 -1.13
C VAL A 88 -2.30 0.45 -1.95
N LEU A 89 -3.15 -0.38 -1.34
CA LEU A 89 -3.78 -1.53 -2.01
C LEU A 89 -5.26 -1.63 -1.61
N PRO A 90 -6.16 -0.91 -2.29
CA PRO A 90 -7.59 -0.84 -1.95
C PRO A 90 -8.41 -1.97 -2.59
N SER A 91 -7.90 -3.20 -2.56
CA SER A 91 -8.49 -4.37 -3.21
C SER A 91 -9.89 -4.69 -2.68
N TYR A 92 -10.76 -5.22 -3.56
CA TYR A 92 -12.09 -5.70 -3.19
C TYR A 92 -12.06 -7.11 -2.62
N HIS A 93 -11.09 -7.92 -3.05
CA HIS A 93 -10.91 -9.30 -2.62
C HIS A 93 -9.42 -9.64 -2.57
N GLU A 94 -9.00 -10.30 -1.50
CA GLU A 94 -7.68 -10.90 -1.36
C GLU A 94 -7.79 -12.24 -0.62
N GLY A 95 -6.91 -13.18 -0.94
CA GLY A 95 -6.64 -14.30 -0.05
C GLY A 95 -5.88 -13.80 1.18
N MET A 96 -4.55 -13.99 1.19
CA MET A 96 -3.64 -13.25 2.07
C MET A 96 -2.73 -12.40 1.17
N SER A 97 -2.76 -11.09 1.33
CA SER A 97 -2.01 -10.20 0.45
C SER A 97 -0.52 -10.21 0.78
N ASN A 98 0.28 -10.90 -0.04
CA ASN A 98 1.73 -10.88 0.09
C ASN A 98 2.29 -9.46 0.00
N VAL A 99 1.76 -8.62 -0.88
CA VAL A 99 2.17 -7.22 -1.04
C VAL A 99 2.10 -6.47 0.28
N LEU A 100 1.01 -6.62 1.03
CA LEU A 100 0.83 -5.95 2.33
C LEU A 100 1.74 -6.54 3.41
N LEU A 101 1.92 -7.86 3.43
CA LEU A 101 2.83 -8.52 4.37
C LEU A 101 4.29 -8.12 4.11
N GLU A 102 4.70 -8.05 2.85
CA GLU A 102 6.03 -7.64 2.43
C GLU A 102 6.29 -6.16 2.74
N ALA A 103 5.32 -5.29 2.48
CA ALA A 103 5.36 -3.88 2.85
C ALA A 103 5.57 -3.69 4.37
N ALA A 104 4.72 -4.32 5.18
CA ALA A 104 4.83 -4.26 6.62
C ALA A 104 6.14 -4.88 7.12
N ALA A 105 6.60 -5.98 6.50
CA ALA A 105 7.89 -6.60 6.82
C ALA A 105 9.09 -5.71 6.47
N THR A 106 8.98 -4.87 5.45
CA THR A 106 10.01 -3.88 5.07
C THR A 106 9.96 -2.63 5.96
N GLY A 107 8.92 -2.49 6.78
CA GLY A 107 8.74 -1.35 7.69
C GLY A 107 8.04 -0.17 7.00
N ARG A 108 7.12 -0.44 6.09
CA ARG A 108 6.32 0.57 5.41
C ARG A 108 4.88 0.56 5.92
N PRO A 109 4.29 1.72 6.23
CA PRO A 109 2.87 1.81 6.53
C PRO A 109 2.05 1.46 5.29
N VAL A 110 0.83 0.98 5.51
CA VAL A 110 -0.06 0.59 4.43
C VAL A 110 -1.42 1.26 4.54
N ILE A 111 -2.05 1.53 3.40
CA ILE A 111 -3.47 1.88 3.29
C ILE A 111 -4.13 0.76 2.50
N THR A 112 -5.12 0.10 3.08
CA THR A 112 -5.77 -1.05 2.43
C THR A 112 -7.23 -1.18 2.84
N SER A 113 -7.97 -2.03 2.11
CA SER A 113 -9.38 -2.30 2.39
C SER A 113 -9.56 -3.11 3.67
N ASN A 114 -10.64 -2.82 4.41
CA ASN A 114 -11.06 -3.57 5.60
C ASN A 114 -11.77 -4.88 5.21
N ILE A 115 -11.04 -5.78 4.56
CA ILE A 115 -11.51 -7.10 4.13
C ILE A 115 -10.61 -8.22 4.67
N PRO A 116 -11.09 -9.47 4.73
CA PRO A 116 -10.23 -10.62 4.97
C PRO A 116 -9.09 -10.68 3.94
N GLY A 117 -7.90 -11.07 4.40
CA GLY A 117 -6.69 -11.11 3.57
C GLY A 117 -5.92 -9.78 3.49
N CYS A 118 -6.54 -8.66 3.84
CA CYS A 118 -5.90 -7.34 3.93
C CYS A 118 -5.77 -6.86 5.37
N ARG A 119 -6.88 -6.86 6.13
CA ARG A 119 -6.93 -6.29 7.49
C ARG A 119 -5.97 -6.96 8.48
N GLU A 120 -5.62 -8.20 8.24
CA GLU A 120 -4.69 -8.96 9.09
C GLU A 120 -3.26 -8.39 9.03
N SER A 121 -2.91 -7.70 7.94
CA SER A 121 -1.59 -7.08 7.79
C SER A 121 -1.44 -5.76 8.55
N VAL A 122 -2.54 -5.17 9.06
CA VAL A 122 -2.60 -3.80 9.58
C VAL A 122 -3.23 -3.75 10.98
N GLU A 123 -2.66 -2.91 11.84
CA GLU A 123 -3.34 -2.36 13.03
C GLU A 123 -3.79 -0.94 12.67
N ASN A 124 -5.12 -0.76 12.49
CA ASN A 124 -5.69 0.50 12.00
C ASN A 124 -5.31 1.70 12.90
N GLY A 125 -4.80 2.75 12.28
CA GLY A 125 -4.32 3.97 12.96
C GLY A 125 -2.95 3.83 13.62
N LYS A 126 -2.37 2.62 13.69
CA LYS A 126 -1.09 2.36 14.35
C LYS A 126 0.01 1.93 13.37
N SER A 127 -0.28 1.01 12.46
CA SER A 127 0.67 0.54 11.44
C SER A 127 0.24 0.87 10.02
N GLY A 128 -0.88 1.54 9.86
CA GLY A 128 -1.48 1.92 8.59
C GLY A 128 -2.94 2.30 8.76
N LEU A 129 -3.67 2.38 7.67
CA LEU A 129 -5.08 2.80 7.66
C LEU A 129 -5.93 1.76 6.92
N LEU A 130 -7.10 1.47 7.48
CA LEU A 130 -8.13 0.65 6.84
C LEU A 130 -9.22 1.54 6.25
N VAL A 131 -9.63 1.23 5.03
CA VAL A 131 -10.71 1.90 4.33
C VAL A 131 -11.81 0.91 3.96
N GLU A 132 -13.02 1.39 3.76
CA GLU A 132 -14.11 0.56 3.23
C GLU A 132 -13.89 0.27 1.74
N VAL A 133 -14.30 -0.92 1.34
CA VAL A 133 -14.25 -1.34 -0.08
C VAL A 133 -15.12 -0.43 -0.93
N LYS A 134 -14.62 -0.04 -2.10
CA LYS A 134 -15.30 0.83 -3.07
C LYS A 134 -15.64 2.22 -2.52
N ASN A 135 -15.03 2.62 -1.43
CA ASN A 135 -15.20 3.95 -0.86
C ASN A 135 -14.04 4.86 -1.28
N LYS A 136 -14.17 5.44 -2.47
CA LYS A 136 -13.15 6.32 -3.06
C LYS A 136 -12.85 7.57 -2.20
N GLU A 137 -13.87 8.09 -1.52
CA GLU A 137 -13.70 9.27 -0.66
C GLU A 137 -12.90 8.90 0.61
N MET A 138 -13.21 7.75 1.23
CA MET A 138 -12.44 7.29 2.39
C MET A 138 -10.99 6.98 2.03
N LEU A 139 -10.75 6.42 0.83
CA LEU A 139 -9.38 6.20 0.33
C LEU A 139 -8.63 7.52 0.14
N TYR A 140 -9.26 8.50 -0.50
CA TYR A 140 -8.69 9.83 -0.66
C TYR A 140 -8.33 10.46 0.70
N GLN A 141 -9.25 10.44 1.68
CA GLN A 141 -9.00 10.97 3.02
C GLN A 141 -7.85 10.22 3.73
N ALA A 142 -7.77 8.90 3.57
CA ALA A 142 -6.68 8.11 4.14
C ALA A 142 -5.32 8.46 3.51
N MET A 143 -5.27 8.63 2.19
CA MET A 143 -4.06 9.06 1.48
C MET A 143 -3.67 10.49 1.88
N LYS A 144 -4.62 11.42 1.95
CA LYS A 144 -4.39 12.79 2.41
C LYS A 144 -3.85 12.83 3.84
N LYS A 145 -4.43 12.05 4.75
CA LYS A 145 -3.93 11.92 6.12
C LYS A 145 -2.50 11.39 6.15
N MET A 146 -2.18 10.37 5.37
CA MET A 146 -0.83 9.80 5.30
C MET A 146 0.18 10.80 4.72
N LEU A 147 -0.23 11.58 3.74
CA LEU A 147 0.56 12.65 3.12
C LEU A 147 0.93 13.74 4.15
N HIS A 148 -0.01 14.12 5.02
CA HIS A 148 0.20 15.13 6.05
C HIS A 148 0.87 14.60 7.33
N CYS A 149 1.07 13.29 7.47
CA CYS A 149 1.95 12.74 8.50
C CYS A 149 3.40 13.18 8.26
N SER A 150 4.12 13.50 9.34
CA SER A 150 5.56 13.70 9.23
C SER A 150 6.27 12.41 8.81
N ARG A 151 7.49 12.54 8.32
CA ARG A 151 8.33 11.38 8.00
C ARG A 151 8.47 10.44 9.21
N GLU A 152 8.68 11.00 10.39
CA GLU A 152 8.85 10.26 11.64
C GLU A 152 7.57 9.51 12.04
N GLU A 153 6.41 10.10 11.79
CA GLU A 153 5.12 9.44 12.04
C GLU A 153 4.91 8.27 11.10
N ARG A 154 5.19 8.43 9.79
CA ARG A 154 5.13 7.33 8.83
C ARG A 154 6.13 6.22 9.17
N GLU A 155 7.36 6.57 9.54
CA GLU A 155 8.37 5.61 9.98
C GLU A 155 7.92 4.84 11.24
N LYS A 156 7.32 5.52 12.21
CA LYS A 156 6.75 4.91 13.42
C LYS A 156 5.63 3.91 13.08
N MET A 157 4.75 4.26 12.14
CA MET A 157 3.72 3.35 11.64
C MET A 157 4.35 2.12 10.97
N GLY A 158 5.35 2.31 10.13
CA GLY A 158 6.08 1.23 9.48
C GLY A 158 6.76 0.28 10.48
N LYS A 159 7.41 0.82 11.51
CA LYS A 159 7.99 0.03 12.62
C LYS A 159 6.92 -0.80 13.34
N ALA A 160 5.77 -0.22 13.61
CA ALA A 160 4.65 -0.95 14.23
C ALA A 160 4.15 -2.10 13.35
N GLY A 161 4.07 -1.90 12.03
CA GLY A 161 3.75 -2.94 11.06
C GLY A 161 4.79 -4.08 11.09
N ARG A 162 6.06 -3.73 11.09
CA ARG A 162 7.15 -4.71 11.20
C ARG A 162 7.06 -5.56 12.47
N GLU A 163 6.80 -4.95 13.61
CA GLU A 163 6.65 -5.70 14.88
C GLU A 163 5.43 -6.62 14.85
N LYS A 164 4.32 -6.20 14.23
CA LYS A 164 3.17 -7.07 13.96
C LYS A 164 3.57 -8.28 13.10
N MET A 165 4.33 -8.08 12.03
CA MET A 165 4.78 -9.18 11.17
C MET A 165 5.66 -10.17 11.95
N LYS A 166 6.59 -9.70 12.78
CA LYS A 166 7.40 -10.55 13.64
C LYS A 166 6.57 -11.35 14.63
N ARG A 167 5.53 -10.76 15.20
CA ARG A 167 4.67 -11.39 16.20
C ARG A 167 3.74 -12.44 15.62
N GLU A 168 3.16 -12.15 14.43
CA GLU A 168 2.02 -12.90 13.93
C GLU A 168 2.30 -13.77 12.70
N PHE A 169 3.31 -13.40 11.90
CA PHE A 169 3.60 -14.02 10.60
C PHE A 169 5.00 -14.65 10.49
N ARG A 170 5.71 -14.84 11.62
CA ARG A 170 6.90 -15.70 11.61
C ARG A 170 6.49 -17.14 11.33
N LYS A 171 7.36 -17.86 10.62
CA LYS A 171 7.11 -19.27 10.26
C LYS A 171 6.76 -20.10 11.50
N GLU A 172 7.49 -19.91 12.61
CA GLU A 172 7.28 -20.61 13.87
C GLU A 172 5.90 -20.30 14.48
N ALA A 173 5.49 -19.04 14.46
CA ALA A 173 4.17 -18.61 14.98
C ALA A 173 3.01 -19.17 14.14
N VAL A 174 3.18 -19.21 12.80
CA VAL A 174 2.18 -19.80 11.90
C VAL A 174 2.05 -21.30 12.15
N VAL A 175 3.17 -22.02 12.23
CA VAL A 175 3.19 -23.47 12.51
C VAL A 175 2.53 -23.77 13.86
N GLU A 176 2.86 -23.03 14.90
CA GLU A 176 2.28 -23.23 16.25
C GLU A 176 0.76 -23.03 16.25
N ARG A 177 0.25 -21.99 15.59
CA ARG A 177 -1.21 -21.77 15.45
C ARG A 177 -1.87 -22.91 14.70
N THR A 178 -1.30 -23.35 13.57
CA THR A 178 -1.85 -24.47 12.78
C THR A 178 -1.91 -25.74 13.59
N VAL A 179 -0.85 -26.09 14.33
CA VAL A 179 -0.85 -27.27 15.20
C VAL A 179 -1.89 -27.17 16.32
N ARG A 180 -2.08 -26.00 16.92
CA ARG A 180 -3.11 -25.78 17.94
C ARG A 180 -4.54 -25.92 17.41
N SER A 181 -4.78 -25.53 16.15
CA SER A 181 -6.12 -25.62 15.53
C SER A 181 -6.48 -27.04 15.07
N LEU A 182 -5.51 -27.96 15.05
CA LEU A 182 -5.70 -29.37 14.70
C LEU A 182 -5.94 -30.29 15.92
N LYS A 183 -5.82 -29.73 17.12
CA LYS A 183 -6.14 -30.41 18.41
C LYS A 183 -7.51 -30.04 18.89
#